data_dccc7012e77047ad6929a459f74a82dd
#
_entry.id   dccc7012e77047ad6929a459f74a82dd
#
_cell.length_a   1.000
_cell.length_b   1.000
_cell.length_c   1.000
_cell.angle_alpha   90.00
_cell.angle_beta   90.00
_cell.angle_gamma   90.00
#
_symmetry.space_group_name_H-M   'P 1'
#
loop_
_entity.id
_entity.type
_entity.pdbx_description
1 polymer ?
#
loop_
_entity_poly.entity_id
_entity_poly.type
_entity_poly.pdbx_seq_one_letter_code
_entity_poly.pdbx_strand_id
1 'polypeptide(L)'
;MSTILQRIVSDKRAALERWKAEYPAEKLQRSVGRSDRDFRGAVAQAHPAYIFECKQASPSQGLIRGQFDLAAIAQVYSRYATCVSVLTEEQHFSGHMEHLRAVRGMLPQPVLNKDFFVEPYQVWLGRWFGADAILLMLSVVDDATWRELAGLATELGMAVLTEVANADEMERAGQLSAQLIGINNRDLHTLQVDLERTPRLAKLAPDGALLISESGYSTRADLQRNRKYVQGYLVGSSLMRQPDLDQAVRDLMLVGAED
;
A
#
# COMPACT_ATOMS: atom_id res chain seq x y z
N MET A 1 12.17 -24.84 -5.76
CA MET A 1 12.80 -23.52 -5.53
C MET A 1 11.78 -22.62 -4.85
N SER A 2 12.18 -21.85 -3.83
CA SER A 2 11.27 -20.91 -3.19
C SER A 2 10.91 -19.76 -4.15
N THR A 3 9.66 -19.30 -4.11
CA THR A 3 9.21 -18.13 -4.90
C THR A 3 9.85 -16.84 -4.33
N ILE A 4 9.83 -15.75 -5.12
CA ILE A 4 10.31 -14.45 -4.62
C ILE A 4 9.52 -14.01 -3.38
N LEU A 5 8.21 -14.22 -3.37
CA LEU A 5 7.35 -13.90 -2.23
C LEU A 5 7.75 -14.67 -0.97
N GLN A 6 7.98 -15.97 -1.09
CA GLN A 6 8.43 -16.80 0.05
C GLN A 6 9.77 -16.35 0.62
N ARG A 7 10.70 -15.92 -0.25
CA ARG A 7 12.00 -15.36 0.19
C ARG A 7 11.80 -14.04 0.94
N ILE A 8 11.02 -13.12 0.38
CA ILE A 8 10.74 -11.82 1.03
C ILE A 8 10.12 -12.03 2.42
N VAL A 9 9.14 -12.93 2.54
CA VAL A 9 8.49 -13.23 3.84
C VAL A 9 9.48 -13.86 4.83
N SER A 10 10.37 -14.75 4.38
CA SER A 10 11.42 -15.33 5.22
C SER A 10 12.39 -14.27 5.72
N ASP A 11 12.86 -13.41 4.82
CA ASP A 11 13.80 -12.33 5.13
C ASP A 11 13.15 -11.29 6.07
N LYS A 12 11.85 -11.00 5.86
CA LYS A 12 11.09 -10.14 6.77
C LYS A 12 11.03 -10.72 8.18
N ARG A 13 10.72 -12.01 8.35
CA ARG A 13 10.71 -12.66 9.67
C ARG A 13 12.07 -12.54 10.36
N ALA A 14 13.17 -12.72 9.64
CA ALA A 14 14.52 -12.56 10.18
C ALA A 14 14.81 -11.09 10.58
N ALA A 15 14.38 -10.12 9.76
CA ALA A 15 14.54 -8.70 10.05
C ALA A 15 13.76 -8.26 11.30
N LEU A 16 12.60 -8.87 11.57
CA LEU A 16 11.77 -8.53 12.72
C LEU A 16 12.46 -8.80 14.06
N GLU A 17 13.33 -9.81 14.15
CA GLU A 17 14.08 -10.09 15.38
C GLU A 17 15.02 -8.91 15.74
N ARG A 18 15.62 -8.27 14.73
CA ARG A 18 16.43 -7.06 14.94
C ARG A 18 15.55 -5.89 15.41
N TRP A 19 14.38 -5.69 14.76
CA TRP A 19 13.45 -4.62 15.13
C TRP A 19 12.88 -4.81 16.54
N LYS A 20 12.57 -6.05 16.95
CA LYS A 20 12.12 -6.36 18.32
C LYS A 20 13.17 -6.06 19.38
N ALA A 21 14.45 -6.27 19.07
CA ALA A 21 15.55 -5.94 19.96
C ALA A 21 15.72 -4.41 20.13
N GLU A 22 15.54 -3.64 19.04
CA GLU A 22 15.67 -2.18 19.05
C GLU A 22 14.42 -1.50 19.61
N TYR A 23 13.23 -2.02 19.27
CA TYR A 23 11.92 -1.50 19.68
C TYR A 23 11.12 -2.60 20.38
N PRO A 24 11.32 -2.86 21.68
CA PRO A 24 10.59 -3.91 22.40
C PRO A 24 9.07 -3.74 22.32
N ALA A 25 8.36 -4.84 22.08
CA ALA A 25 6.90 -4.84 21.88
C ALA A 25 6.12 -4.14 23.02
N GLU A 26 6.50 -4.41 24.26
CA GLU A 26 5.86 -3.79 25.45
C GLU A 26 6.00 -2.27 25.46
N LYS A 27 7.12 -1.74 24.98
CA LYS A 27 7.34 -0.29 24.86
C LYS A 27 6.43 0.29 23.78
N LEU A 28 6.34 -0.37 22.62
CA LEU A 28 5.47 0.06 21.52
C LEU A 28 4.01 0.07 21.98
N GLN A 29 3.52 -1.02 22.55
CA GLN A 29 2.13 -1.17 23.03
C GLN A 29 1.72 -0.07 24.02
N ARG A 30 2.63 0.35 24.90
CA ARG A 30 2.37 1.43 25.88
C ARG A 30 2.44 2.83 25.31
N SER A 31 3.11 3.01 24.17
CA SER A 31 3.47 4.33 23.66
C SER A 31 2.69 4.74 22.42
N VAL A 32 2.12 3.78 21.66
CA VAL A 32 1.36 4.11 20.45
C VAL A 32 -0.05 4.57 20.77
N GLY A 33 -0.40 5.73 20.22
CA GLY A 33 -1.78 6.23 20.22
C GLY A 33 -2.52 5.83 18.94
N ARG A 34 -3.84 6.04 18.95
CA ARG A 34 -4.66 5.84 17.75
C ARG A 34 -4.23 6.79 16.63
N SER A 35 -4.43 6.35 15.37
CA SER A 35 -4.29 7.25 14.23
C SER A 35 -5.31 8.38 14.31
N ASP A 36 -4.87 9.58 13.95
CA ASP A 36 -5.66 10.83 13.86
C ASP A 36 -6.03 11.18 12.41
N ARG A 37 -5.71 10.29 11.44
CA ARG A 37 -6.03 10.47 10.02
C ARG A 37 -6.84 9.28 9.49
N ASP A 38 -7.98 9.58 8.88
CA ASP A 38 -8.88 8.56 8.33
C ASP A 38 -8.49 8.22 6.88
N PHE A 39 -7.67 7.18 6.72
CA PHE A 39 -7.23 6.72 5.40
C PHE A 39 -8.40 6.22 4.55
N ARG A 40 -9.29 5.41 5.11
CA ARG A 40 -10.43 4.85 4.38
C ARG A 40 -11.44 5.93 4.00
N GLY A 41 -11.71 6.85 4.90
CA GLY A 41 -12.61 7.98 4.63
C GLY A 41 -12.06 8.91 3.55
N ALA A 42 -10.74 9.18 3.54
CA ALA A 42 -10.11 9.95 2.48
C ALA A 42 -10.28 9.27 1.11
N VAL A 43 -10.07 7.95 1.04
CA VAL A 43 -10.31 7.16 -0.18
C VAL A 43 -11.77 7.22 -0.60
N ALA A 44 -12.71 7.07 0.33
CA ALA A 44 -14.14 7.04 0.03
C ALA A 44 -14.67 8.36 -0.55
N GLN A 45 -14.09 9.49 -0.13
CA GLN A 45 -14.52 10.83 -0.56
C GLN A 45 -13.92 11.27 -1.90
N ALA A 46 -12.84 10.65 -2.34
CA ALA A 46 -12.14 11.03 -3.58
C ALA A 46 -12.65 10.23 -4.80
N HIS A 47 -12.79 10.89 -5.96
CA HIS A 47 -13.27 10.28 -7.20
C HIS A 47 -12.46 10.73 -8.43
N PRO A 48 -11.45 9.99 -8.88
CA PRO A 48 -10.86 8.81 -8.24
C PRO A 48 -9.91 9.16 -7.10
N ALA A 49 -9.70 8.22 -6.17
CA ALA A 49 -8.66 8.32 -5.17
C ALA A 49 -7.28 8.00 -5.76
N TYR A 50 -6.29 8.81 -5.45
CA TYR A 50 -4.90 8.58 -5.83
C TYR A 50 -4.05 8.27 -4.60
N ILE A 51 -3.55 7.04 -4.51
CA ILE A 51 -2.57 6.64 -3.52
C ILE A 51 -1.21 6.61 -4.21
N PHE A 52 -0.40 7.65 -4.02
CA PHE A 52 0.93 7.71 -4.63
C PHE A 52 1.97 7.08 -3.72
N GLU A 53 2.86 6.29 -4.32
CA GLU A 53 3.79 5.45 -3.57
C GLU A 53 5.22 5.98 -3.63
N CYS A 54 5.82 6.17 -2.45
CA CYS A 54 7.25 6.39 -2.27
C CYS A 54 7.98 5.06 -2.32
N LYS A 55 8.66 4.78 -3.44
CA LYS A 55 9.37 3.53 -3.69
C LYS A 55 10.72 3.77 -4.37
N GLN A 56 11.80 3.36 -3.71
CA GLN A 56 13.15 3.51 -4.22
C GLN A 56 13.58 2.39 -5.15
N ALA A 57 13.22 1.14 -4.84
CA ALA A 57 13.57 -0.04 -5.60
C ALA A 57 12.42 -1.07 -5.62
N SER A 58 12.52 -2.10 -6.46
CA SER A 58 11.64 -3.27 -6.41
C SER A 58 12.31 -4.52 -6.98
N PRO A 59 11.89 -5.74 -6.60
CA PRO A 59 12.46 -6.98 -7.14
C PRO A 59 12.37 -7.11 -8.66
N SER A 60 11.33 -6.54 -9.27
CA SER A 60 11.10 -6.63 -10.72
C SER A 60 11.87 -5.60 -11.55
N GLN A 61 12.36 -4.51 -10.94
CA GLN A 61 12.94 -3.37 -11.66
C GLN A 61 14.29 -2.90 -11.11
N GLY A 62 14.77 -3.48 -10.00
CA GLY A 62 15.97 -3.00 -9.30
C GLY A 62 15.78 -1.60 -8.74
N LEU A 63 16.83 -0.80 -8.79
CA LEU A 63 16.80 0.61 -8.37
C LEU A 63 15.96 1.43 -9.36
N ILE A 64 14.88 2.07 -8.85
CA ILE A 64 13.94 2.87 -9.64
C ILE A 64 14.32 4.36 -9.60
N ARG A 65 14.67 4.86 -8.40
CA ARG A 65 15.02 6.26 -8.19
C ARG A 65 16.31 6.38 -7.40
N GLY A 66 17.40 6.79 -8.06
CA GLY A 66 18.73 6.89 -7.44
C GLY A 66 18.81 8.00 -6.39
N GLN A 67 18.31 9.19 -6.72
CA GLN A 67 18.15 10.29 -5.75
C GLN A 67 16.75 10.20 -5.12
N PHE A 68 16.65 9.56 -3.97
CA PHE A 68 15.39 9.36 -3.25
C PHE A 68 15.19 10.46 -2.21
N ASP A 69 14.94 11.68 -2.70
CA ASP A 69 14.64 12.86 -1.86
C ASP A 69 13.18 12.83 -1.43
N LEU A 70 12.93 12.38 -0.21
CA LEU A 70 11.59 12.29 0.35
C LEU A 70 10.92 13.65 0.53
N ALA A 71 11.68 14.73 0.76
CA ALA A 71 11.11 16.05 0.91
C ALA A 71 10.57 16.59 -0.42
N ALA A 72 11.34 16.43 -1.51
CA ALA A 72 10.90 16.78 -2.84
C ALA A 72 9.70 15.93 -3.30
N ILE A 73 9.69 14.61 -3.00
CA ILE A 73 8.57 13.73 -3.30
C ILE A 73 7.33 14.16 -2.50
N ALA A 74 7.46 14.38 -1.20
CA ALA A 74 6.38 14.81 -0.32
C ALA A 74 5.78 16.14 -0.77
N GLN A 75 6.59 17.09 -1.20
CA GLN A 75 6.13 18.39 -1.71
C GLN A 75 5.22 18.22 -2.95
N VAL A 76 5.53 17.30 -3.84
CA VAL A 76 4.67 16.99 -5.00
C VAL A 76 3.41 16.27 -4.54
N TYR A 77 3.56 15.19 -3.76
CA TYR A 77 2.43 14.36 -3.34
C TYR A 77 1.43 15.12 -2.45
N SER A 78 1.88 16.12 -1.66
CA SER A 78 0.98 16.96 -0.85
C SER A 78 -0.06 17.72 -1.68
N ARG A 79 0.20 17.97 -2.96
CA ARG A 79 -0.69 18.73 -3.85
C ARG A 79 -1.71 17.83 -4.57
N TYR A 80 -1.40 16.56 -4.75
CA TYR A 80 -2.14 15.71 -5.67
C TYR A 80 -2.65 14.40 -5.06
N ALA A 81 -1.98 13.86 -4.05
CA ALA A 81 -2.34 12.57 -3.49
C ALA A 81 -3.55 12.67 -2.56
N THR A 82 -4.47 11.72 -2.66
CA THR A 82 -5.50 11.46 -1.65
C THR A 82 -4.86 10.87 -0.39
N CYS A 83 -4.00 9.87 -0.58
CA CYS A 83 -3.20 9.20 0.44
C CYS A 83 -1.81 8.91 -0.11
N VAL A 84 -0.85 8.62 0.76
CA VAL A 84 0.51 8.27 0.36
C VAL A 84 0.87 6.88 0.87
N SER A 85 1.45 6.06 0.01
CA SER A 85 2.00 4.75 0.36
C SER A 85 3.52 4.84 0.51
N VAL A 86 4.08 4.25 1.56
CA VAL A 86 5.52 4.25 1.79
C VAL A 86 6.02 2.82 1.95
N LEU A 87 6.92 2.39 1.06
CA LEU A 87 7.62 1.11 1.18
C LEU A 87 8.57 1.14 2.36
N THR A 88 8.43 0.16 3.25
CA THR A 88 9.31 0.02 4.42
C THR A 88 10.10 -1.29 4.42
N GLU A 89 9.86 -2.18 3.46
CA GLU A 89 10.66 -3.38 3.28
C GLU A 89 12.07 -3.03 2.82
N GLU A 90 13.09 -3.43 3.62
CA GLU A 90 14.47 -2.94 3.46
C GLU A 90 15.25 -3.65 2.36
N GLN A 91 15.19 -4.98 2.34
CA GLN A 91 16.12 -5.81 1.57
C GLN A 91 15.80 -5.84 0.08
N HIS A 92 14.52 -5.89 -0.29
CA HIS A 92 14.06 -6.07 -1.66
C HIS A 92 13.51 -4.79 -2.29
N PHE A 93 13.13 -3.79 -1.48
CA PHE A 93 12.55 -2.54 -1.95
C PHE A 93 13.35 -1.29 -1.56
N SER A 94 14.45 -1.44 -0.84
CA SER A 94 15.25 -0.34 -0.29
C SER A 94 14.39 0.63 0.55
N GLY A 95 13.35 0.09 1.20
CA GLY A 95 12.48 0.84 2.10
C GLY A 95 13.11 1.01 3.46
N HIS A 96 12.48 1.81 4.33
CA HIS A 96 12.88 1.94 5.72
C HIS A 96 11.74 2.53 6.56
N MET A 97 11.62 2.13 7.83
CA MET A 97 10.57 2.65 8.72
C MET A 97 10.71 4.16 8.95
N GLU A 98 11.94 4.71 8.94
CA GLU A 98 12.15 6.16 9.03
C GLU A 98 11.63 6.92 7.81
N HIS A 99 11.53 6.29 6.62
CA HIS A 99 10.86 6.90 5.47
C HIS A 99 9.37 7.14 5.76
N LEU A 100 8.71 6.19 6.42
CA LEU A 100 7.31 6.31 6.85
C LEU A 100 7.13 7.49 7.81
N ARG A 101 7.99 7.57 8.85
CA ARG A 101 7.97 8.67 9.82
C ARG A 101 8.20 10.02 9.16
N ALA A 102 9.20 10.12 8.29
CA ALA A 102 9.54 11.34 7.59
C ALA A 102 8.37 11.83 6.72
N VAL A 103 7.82 10.95 5.87
CA VAL A 103 6.69 11.27 5.00
C VAL A 103 5.47 11.69 5.82
N ARG A 104 5.14 10.95 6.89
CA ARG A 104 4.01 11.27 7.77
C ARG A 104 4.13 12.66 8.41
N GLY A 105 5.36 13.06 8.75
CA GLY A 105 5.65 14.40 9.32
C GLY A 105 5.59 15.54 8.31
N MET A 106 5.76 15.27 7.02
CA MET A 106 5.79 16.28 5.95
C MET A 106 4.43 16.51 5.29
N LEU A 107 3.48 15.57 5.43
CA LEU A 107 2.23 15.56 4.69
C LEU A 107 1.01 15.59 5.63
N PRO A 108 -0.08 16.28 5.26
CA PRO A 108 -1.36 16.14 5.96
C PRO A 108 -2.13 14.87 5.56
N GLN A 109 -1.85 14.29 4.39
CA GLN A 109 -2.53 13.10 3.88
C GLN A 109 -2.28 11.87 4.76
N PRO A 110 -3.25 10.95 4.87
CA PRO A 110 -3.06 9.66 5.53
C PRO A 110 -2.00 8.81 4.82
N VAL A 111 -1.20 8.06 5.60
CA VAL A 111 -0.06 7.30 5.09
C VAL A 111 -0.25 5.80 5.31
N LEU A 112 -0.09 5.02 4.23
CA LEU A 112 -0.06 3.57 4.23
C LEU A 112 1.36 3.07 4.48
N ASN A 113 1.54 2.23 5.50
CA ASN A 113 2.73 1.42 5.65
C ASN A 113 2.67 0.21 4.70
N LYS A 114 3.38 0.29 3.59
CA LYS A 114 3.44 -0.76 2.57
C LYS A 114 4.59 -1.70 2.89
N ASP A 115 4.26 -2.84 3.50
CA ASP A 115 5.21 -3.86 3.94
C ASP A 115 4.55 -5.25 3.92
N PHE A 116 5.34 -6.31 4.19
CA PHE A 116 4.85 -7.68 4.35
C PHE A 116 4.54 -7.94 5.82
N PHE A 117 3.30 -7.73 6.21
CA PHE A 117 2.84 -7.97 7.56
C PHE A 117 2.60 -9.47 7.79
N VAL A 118 3.22 -10.02 8.82
CA VAL A 118 3.19 -11.46 9.15
C VAL A 118 2.91 -11.74 10.63
N GLU A 119 2.96 -10.70 11.49
CA GLU A 119 2.72 -10.84 12.92
C GLU A 119 2.29 -9.51 13.57
N PRO A 120 1.60 -9.53 14.73
CA PRO A 120 1.04 -8.34 15.40
C PRO A 120 2.07 -7.27 15.76
N TYR A 121 3.31 -7.66 16.05
CA TYR A 121 4.38 -6.72 16.37
C TYR A 121 4.53 -5.60 15.31
N GLN A 122 4.39 -5.96 14.03
CA GLN A 122 4.53 -4.99 12.94
C GLN A 122 3.43 -3.93 12.93
N VAL A 123 2.24 -4.25 13.44
CA VAL A 123 1.13 -3.29 13.52
C VAL A 123 1.45 -2.18 14.52
N TRP A 124 1.98 -2.52 15.71
CA TRP A 124 2.45 -1.53 16.68
C TRP A 124 3.65 -0.75 16.13
N LEU A 125 4.62 -1.43 15.52
CA LEU A 125 5.79 -0.80 14.92
C LEU A 125 5.37 0.19 13.83
N GLY A 126 4.50 -0.20 12.90
CA GLY A 126 3.97 0.67 11.86
C GLY A 126 3.29 1.91 12.45
N ARG A 127 2.43 1.73 13.49
CA ARG A 127 1.77 2.86 14.15
C ARG A 127 2.79 3.77 14.87
N TRP A 128 3.81 3.21 15.52
CA TRP A 128 4.89 3.97 16.16
C TRP A 128 5.63 4.88 15.17
N PHE A 129 5.82 4.40 13.95
CA PHE A 129 6.41 5.19 12.87
C PHE A 129 5.41 6.06 12.09
N GLY A 130 4.14 6.07 12.49
CA GLY A 130 3.14 7.00 12.00
C GLY A 130 2.19 6.48 10.93
N ALA A 131 2.07 5.15 10.74
CA ALA A 131 1.10 4.59 9.82
C ALA A 131 -0.34 4.97 10.17
N ASP A 132 -1.14 5.32 9.16
CA ASP A 132 -2.58 5.53 9.25
C ASP A 132 -3.35 4.39 8.57
N ALA A 133 -2.62 3.53 7.84
CA ALA A 133 -3.11 2.28 7.26
C ALA A 133 -1.98 1.26 7.18
N ILE A 134 -2.32 -0.02 7.13
CA ILE A 134 -1.41 -1.14 6.87
C ILE A 134 -1.87 -1.94 5.66
N LEU A 135 -0.93 -2.65 5.03
CA LEU A 135 -1.21 -3.63 3.97
C LEU A 135 -1.31 -5.03 4.56
N LEU A 136 -2.40 -5.75 4.27
CA LEU A 136 -2.50 -7.18 4.53
C LEU A 136 -2.73 -7.95 3.22
N MET A 137 -1.78 -8.80 2.85
CA MET A 137 -1.81 -9.56 1.60
C MET A 137 -2.39 -10.95 1.87
N LEU A 138 -3.50 -11.32 1.22
CA LEU A 138 -4.10 -12.65 1.39
C LEU A 138 -3.25 -13.79 0.78
N SER A 139 -2.28 -13.46 -0.06
CA SER A 139 -1.23 -14.37 -0.51
C SER A 139 -0.15 -14.66 0.54
N VAL A 140 -0.10 -13.90 1.64
CA VAL A 140 0.94 -13.99 2.70
C VAL A 140 0.37 -14.52 4.00
N VAL A 141 -0.84 -14.09 4.38
CA VAL A 141 -1.46 -14.44 5.66
C VAL A 141 -2.69 -15.33 5.48
N ASP A 142 -2.90 -16.21 6.43
CA ASP A 142 -4.16 -16.94 6.55
C ASP A 142 -5.25 -16.07 7.20
N ASP A 143 -6.48 -16.59 7.24
CA ASP A 143 -7.64 -15.84 7.72
C ASP A 143 -7.57 -15.53 9.22
N ALA A 144 -6.95 -16.39 10.01
CA ALA A 144 -6.79 -16.17 11.45
C ALA A 144 -5.81 -15.02 11.71
N THR A 145 -4.67 -15.06 11.06
CA THR A 145 -3.65 -14.00 11.10
C THR A 145 -4.23 -12.68 10.57
N TRP A 146 -4.97 -12.72 9.46
CA TRP A 146 -5.59 -11.51 8.94
C TRP A 146 -6.54 -10.86 9.96
N ARG A 147 -7.42 -11.66 10.61
CA ARG A 147 -8.34 -11.13 11.63
C ARG A 147 -7.63 -10.54 12.83
N GLU A 148 -6.56 -11.17 13.29
CA GLU A 148 -5.74 -10.68 14.40
C GLU A 148 -5.10 -9.32 14.04
N LEU A 149 -4.44 -9.23 12.88
CA LEU A 149 -3.75 -8.01 12.45
C LEU A 149 -4.73 -6.88 12.12
N ALA A 150 -5.85 -7.20 11.46
CA ALA A 150 -6.89 -6.23 11.12
C ALA A 150 -7.62 -5.71 12.36
N GLY A 151 -7.89 -6.58 13.33
CA GLY A 151 -8.47 -6.21 14.62
C GLY A 151 -7.58 -5.20 15.34
N LEU A 152 -6.30 -5.53 15.49
CA LEU A 152 -5.31 -4.65 16.12
C LEU A 152 -5.15 -3.31 15.39
N ALA A 153 -5.09 -3.32 14.05
CA ALA A 153 -5.04 -2.09 13.26
C ALA A 153 -6.27 -1.21 13.53
N THR A 154 -7.46 -1.81 13.58
CA THR A 154 -8.72 -1.10 13.87
C THR A 154 -8.72 -0.50 15.27
N GLU A 155 -8.24 -1.23 16.29
CA GLU A 155 -8.07 -0.73 17.66
C GLU A 155 -7.16 0.50 17.69
N LEU A 156 -6.11 0.51 16.87
CA LEU A 156 -5.18 1.63 16.73
C LEU A 156 -5.69 2.72 15.76
N GLY A 157 -6.92 2.65 15.26
CA GLY A 157 -7.52 3.63 14.37
C GLY A 157 -6.93 3.64 12.97
N MET A 158 -6.23 2.58 12.58
CA MET A 158 -5.67 2.43 11.24
C MET A 158 -6.62 1.70 10.30
N ALA A 159 -6.63 2.09 9.02
CA ALA A 159 -7.28 1.33 7.96
C ALA A 159 -6.44 0.10 7.58
N VAL A 160 -7.11 -0.89 6.97
CA VAL A 160 -6.47 -2.07 6.40
C VAL A 160 -6.74 -2.09 4.90
N LEU A 161 -5.69 -2.01 4.09
CA LEU A 161 -5.73 -2.31 2.67
C LEU A 161 -5.49 -3.81 2.50
N THR A 162 -6.54 -4.56 2.15
CA THR A 162 -6.46 -6.00 1.94
C THR A 162 -6.12 -6.28 0.48
N GLU A 163 -4.90 -6.73 0.20
CA GLU A 163 -4.45 -7.01 -1.17
C GLU A 163 -4.87 -8.41 -1.61
N VAL A 164 -5.42 -8.48 -2.83
CA VAL A 164 -5.84 -9.71 -3.52
C VAL A 164 -5.28 -9.76 -4.94
N ALA A 165 -4.96 -10.96 -5.43
CA ALA A 165 -4.41 -11.19 -6.76
C ALA A 165 -5.21 -12.21 -7.61
N ASN A 166 -6.20 -12.89 -7.03
CA ASN A 166 -7.01 -13.92 -7.70
C ASN A 166 -8.43 -14.00 -7.12
N ALA A 167 -9.27 -14.84 -7.73
CA ALA A 167 -10.68 -14.99 -7.34
C ALA A 167 -10.85 -15.59 -5.93
N ASP A 168 -10.03 -16.58 -5.57
CA ASP A 168 -10.10 -17.23 -4.26
C ASP A 168 -9.74 -16.24 -3.15
N GLU A 169 -8.74 -15.40 -3.36
CA GLU A 169 -8.38 -14.33 -2.42
C GLU A 169 -9.48 -13.25 -2.33
N MET A 170 -10.16 -12.92 -3.43
CA MET A 170 -11.29 -11.99 -3.42
C MET A 170 -12.48 -12.57 -2.64
N GLU A 171 -12.79 -13.84 -2.81
CA GLU A 171 -13.82 -14.53 -2.02
C GLU A 171 -13.47 -14.53 -0.53
N ARG A 172 -12.21 -14.85 -0.18
CA ARG A 172 -11.72 -14.75 1.21
C ARG A 172 -11.83 -13.33 1.76
N ALA A 173 -11.51 -12.30 0.98
CA ALA A 173 -11.68 -10.90 1.38
C ALA A 173 -13.15 -10.60 1.74
N GLY A 174 -14.10 -11.14 0.99
CA GLY A 174 -15.54 -11.05 1.29
C GLY A 174 -15.91 -11.75 2.60
N GLN A 175 -15.44 -12.98 2.83
CA GLN A 175 -15.66 -13.75 4.06
C GLN A 175 -15.03 -13.09 5.29
N LEU A 176 -13.94 -12.36 5.10
CA LEU A 176 -13.25 -11.55 6.11
C LEU A 176 -13.89 -10.18 6.33
N SER A 177 -14.90 -9.80 5.55
CA SER A 177 -15.56 -8.49 5.60
C SER A 177 -14.57 -7.33 5.35
N ALA A 178 -13.59 -7.52 4.46
CA ALA A 178 -12.62 -6.49 4.10
C ALA A 178 -13.32 -5.31 3.42
N GLN A 179 -13.14 -4.10 3.95
CA GLN A 179 -13.85 -2.90 3.48
C GLN A 179 -13.06 -2.05 2.48
N LEU A 180 -11.74 -2.23 2.43
CA LEU A 180 -10.85 -1.58 1.48
C LEU A 180 -9.95 -2.66 0.89
N ILE A 181 -10.12 -2.93 -0.42
CA ILE A 181 -9.49 -4.06 -1.10
C ILE A 181 -8.60 -3.53 -2.22
N GLY A 182 -7.34 -3.94 -2.21
CA GLY A 182 -6.37 -3.67 -3.27
C GLY A 182 -6.33 -4.83 -4.27
N ILE A 183 -6.65 -4.57 -5.54
CA ILE A 183 -6.50 -5.55 -6.61
C ILE A 183 -5.12 -5.37 -7.24
N ASN A 184 -4.20 -6.27 -6.97
CA ASN A 184 -2.85 -6.20 -7.51
C ASN A 184 -2.79 -6.84 -8.90
N ASN A 185 -2.61 -6.01 -9.94
CA ASN A 185 -2.47 -6.47 -11.32
C ASN A 185 -1.13 -7.18 -11.58
N ARG A 186 -0.17 -7.10 -10.67
CA ARG A 186 1.10 -7.80 -10.80
C ARG A 186 1.00 -9.17 -10.14
N ASP A 187 1.32 -10.19 -10.92
CA ASP A 187 1.53 -11.53 -10.39
C ASP A 187 2.85 -11.58 -9.61
N LEU A 188 2.80 -11.96 -8.35
CA LEU A 188 3.98 -11.98 -7.48
C LEU A 188 4.89 -13.21 -7.69
N HIS A 189 4.44 -14.18 -8.50
CA HIS A 189 5.26 -15.33 -8.88
C HIS A 189 6.01 -15.09 -10.19
N THR A 190 5.31 -14.54 -11.19
CA THR A 190 5.86 -14.30 -12.54
C THR A 190 6.34 -12.88 -12.76
N LEU A 191 5.96 -11.92 -11.89
CA LEU A 191 6.18 -10.48 -11.97
C LEU A 191 5.49 -9.81 -13.18
N GLN A 192 4.69 -10.54 -13.93
CA GLN A 192 3.92 -10.02 -15.07
C GLN A 192 2.75 -9.14 -14.58
N VAL A 193 2.41 -8.15 -15.38
CA VAL A 193 1.29 -7.23 -15.13
C VAL A 193 0.16 -7.51 -16.11
N ASP A 194 -1.07 -7.62 -15.57
CA ASP A 194 -2.29 -7.81 -16.34
C ASP A 194 -3.38 -6.85 -15.85
N LEU A 195 -3.59 -5.74 -16.54
CA LEU A 195 -4.61 -4.73 -16.18
C LEU A 195 -6.05 -5.25 -16.30
N GLU A 196 -6.28 -6.36 -17.03
CA GLU A 196 -7.59 -7.02 -17.12
C GLU A 196 -7.94 -7.80 -15.84
N ARG A 197 -6.98 -8.01 -14.94
CA ARG A 197 -7.25 -8.60 -13.62
C ARG A 197 -8.23 -7.74 -12.81
N THR A 198 -8.05 -6.42 -12.82
CA THR A 198 -8.95 -5.49 -12.10
C THR A 198 -10.41 -5.66 -12.51
N PRO A 199 -10.83 -5.55 -13.78
CA PRO A 199 -12.24 -5.72 -14.15
C PRO A 199 -12.79 -7.13 -13.91
N ARG A 200 -11.94 -8.16 -13.94
CA ARG A 200 -12.36 -9.53 -13.60
C ARG A 200 -12.66 -9.68 -12.11
N LEU A 201 -11.74 -9.22 -11.24
CA LEU A 201 -11.89 -9.38 -9.80
C LEU A 201 -12.90 -8.40 -9.19
N ALA A 202 -13.02 -7.19 -9.74
CA ALA A 202 -13.99 -6.21 -9.26
C ALA A 202 -15.45 -6.70 -9.33
N LYS A 203 -15.78 -7.61 -10.26
CA LYS A 203 -17.11 -8.23 -10.37
C LYS A 203 -17.41 -9.24 -9.26
N LEU A 204 -16.39 -9.71 -8.56
CA LEU A 204 -16.46 -10.68 -7.47
C LEU A 204 -16.34 -9.99 -6.10
N ALA A 205 -16.11 -8.68 -6.08
CA ALA A 205 -15.91 -7.94 -4.85
C ALA A 205 -17.19 -7.92 -4.01
N PRO A 206 -17.07 -7.95 -2.67
CA PRO A 206 -18.23 -7.83 -1.79
C PRO A 206 -18.86 -6.44 -1.91
N ASP A 207 -20.18 -6.39 -1.77
CA ASP A 207 -20.94 -5.15 -1.84
C ASP A 207 -20.44 -4.12 -0.81
N GLY A 208 -20.29 -2.88 -1.26
CA GLY A 208 -19.87 -1.76 -0.43
C GLY A 208 -18.37 -1.69 -0.12
N ALA A 209 -17.55 -2.63 -0.58
CA ALA A 209 -16.10 -2.53 -0.47
C ALA A 209 -15.54 -1.44 -1.41
N LEU A 210 -14.60 -0.65 -0.89
CA LEU A 210 -13.82 0.28 -1.71
C LEU A 210 -12.69 -0.47 -2.41
N LEU A 211 -12.63 -0.37 -3.74
CA LEU A 211 -11.63 -1.07 -4.54
C LEU A 211 -10.53 -0.12 -4.98
N ILE A 212 -9.28 -0.50 -4.75
CA ILE A 212 -8.07 0.18 -5.25
C ILE A 212 -7.41 -0.75 -6.25
N SER A 213 -7.09 -0.24 -7.44
CA SER A 213 -6.29 -1.02 -8.39
C SER A 213 -4.82 -0.66 -8.25
N GLU A 214 -3.98 -1.68 -8.16
CA GLU A 214 -2.55 -1.55 -7.90
C GLU A 214 -1.72 -2.15 -9.03
N SER A 215 -0.56 -1.57 -9.27
CA SER A 215 0.42 -2.02 -10.26
C SER A 215 0.00 -1.87 -11.73
N GLY A 216 0.98 -1.49 -12.57
CA GLY A 216 0.85 -1.49 -14.01
C GLY A 216 0.37 -0.18 -14.64
N TYR A 217 -0.01 0.79 -13.86
CA TYR A 217 -0.48 2.09 -14.36
C TYR A 217 0.69 3.01 -14.69
N SER A 218 0.78 3.44 -15.94
CA SER A 218 1.82 4.34 -16.43
C SER A 218 1.32 5.52 -17.25
N THR A 219 0.10 5.43 -17.75
CA THR A 219 -0.55 6.47 -18.56
C THR A 219 -1.96 6.76 -18.07
N ARG A 220 -2.48 7.93 -18.45
CA ARG A 220 -3.88 8.30 -18.20
C ARG A 220 -4.86 7.30 -18.84
N ALA A 221 -4.53 6.78 -20.01
CA ALA A 221 -5.35 5.77 -20.71
C ALA A 221 -5.45 4.46 -19.90
N ASP A 222 -4.37 4.05 -19.21
CA ASP A 222 -4.41 2.88 -18.34
C ASP A 222 -5.40 3.08 -17.19
N LEU A 223 -5.39 4.26 -16.55
CA LEU A 223 -6.33 4.60 -15.48
C LEU A 223 -7.77 4.62 -16.01
N GLN A 224 -8.00 5.29 -17.15
CA GLN A 224 -9.33 5.42 -17.77
C GLN A 224 -9.97 4.06 -18.06
N ARG A 225 -9.17 3.07 -18.50
CA ARG A 225 -9.65 1.70 -18.77
C ARG A 225 -10.37 1.08 -17.56
N ASN A 226 -9.86 1.29 -16.36
CA ASN A 226 -10.36 0.66 -15.15
C ASN A 226 -11.21 1.59 -14.25
N ARG A 227 -11.44 2.86 -14.67
CA ARG A 227 -12.09 3.87 -13.84
C ARG A 227 -13.45 3.45 -13.26
N LYS A 228 -14.28 2.78 -14.05
CA LYS A 228 -15.63 2.38 -13.65
C LYS A 228 -15.69 1.20 -12.67
N TYR A 229 -14.55 0.54 -12.43
CA TYR A 229 -14.48 -0.66 -11.61
C TYR A 229 -13.91 -0.40 -10.19
N VAL A 230 -13.26 0.74 -10.00
CA VAL A 230 -12.51 0.99 -8.76
C VAL A 230 -12.73 2.41 -8.24
N GLN A 231 -12.58 2.56 -6.92
CA GLN A 231 -12.60 3.85 -6.25
C GLN A 231 -11.34 4.67 -6.53
N GLY A 232 -10.21 4.00 -6.75
CA GLY A 232 -8.94 4.68 -6.98
C GLY A 232 -7.80 3.76 -7.38
N TYR A 233 -6.61 4.32 -7.39
CA TYR A 233 -5.40 3.69 -7.90
C TYR A 233 -4.23 3.86 -6.94
N LEU A 234 -3.41 2.81 -6.80
CA LEU A 234 -2.10 2.90 -6.15
C LEU A 234 -1.01 2.87 -7.22
N VAL A 235 -0.24 3.97 -7.33
CA VAL A 235 0.76 4.16 -8.38
C VAL A 235 2.09 4.58 -7.77
N GLY A 236 3.15 3.86 -8.12
CA GLY A 236 4.50 4.14 -7.62
C GLY A 236 5.55 4.14 -8.73
N SER A 237 5.89 2.98 -9.27
CA SER A 237 7.07 2.81 -10.14
C SER A 237 7.11 3.69 -11.38
N SER A 238 5.97 3.95 -12.01
CA SER A 238 5.88 4.82 -13.20
C SER A 238 6.20 6.27 -12.86
N LEU A 239 5.73 6.76 -11.70
CA LEU A 239 6.00 8.09 -11.20
C LEU A 239 7.44 8.23 -10.71
N MET A 240 7.91 7.28 -9.90
CA MET A 240 9.25 7.34 -9.32
C MET A 240 10.39 7.30 -10.37
N ARG A 241 10.15 6.77 -11.55
CA ARG A 241 11.12 6.77 -12.65
C ARG A 241 11.28 8.11 -13.35
N GLN A 242 10.30 8.99 -13.23
CA GLN A 242 10.32 10.26 -13.95
C GLN A 242 11.24 11.28 -13.27
N PRO A 243 12.08 11.98 -14.01
CA PRO A 243 12.94 13.03 -13.47
C PRO A 243 12.09 14.18 -12.89
N ASP A 244 11.06 14.61 -13.60
CA ASP A 244 10.07 15.59 -13.17
C ASP A 244 8.83 14.87 -12.65
N LEU A 245 8.77 14.70 -11.33
CA LEU A 245 7.68 14.02 -10.66
C LEU A 245 6.36 14.81 -10.73
N ASP A 246 6.44 16.14 -10.66
CA ASP A 246 5.27 17.00 -10.70
C ASP A 246 4.56 16.92 -12.06
N GLN A 247 5.34 17.02 -13.14
CA GLN A 247 4.80 16.85 -14.48
C GLN A 247 4.23 15.43 -14.70
N ALA A 248 4.94 14.41 -14.22
CA ALA A 248 4.50 13.02 -14.34
C ALA A 248 3.16 12.76 -13.65
N VAL A 249 2.95 13.34 -12.47
CA VAL A 249 1.67 13.25 -11.75
C VAL A 249 0.55 13.93 -12.53
N ARG A 250 0.77 15.15 -13.03
CA ARG A 250 -0.23 15.87 -13.85
C ARG A 250 -0.61 15.12 -15.13
N ASP A 251 0.37 14.51 -15.79
CA ASP A 251 0.14 13.77 -17.04
C ASP A 251 -0.65 12.48 -16.79
N LEU A 252 -0.41 11.86 -15.63
CA LEU A 252 -1.07 10.62 -15.25
C LEU A 252 -2.52 10.83 -14.79
N MET A 253 -2.78 11.85 -13.97
CA MET A 253 -4.08 12.05 -13.34
C MET A 253 -5.19 12.23 -14.38
N LEU A 254 -6.36 11.62 -14.11
CA LEU A 254 -7.57 11.90 -14.86
C LEU A 254 -7.99 13.34 -14.56
N VAL A 255 -8.01 14.18 -15.58
CA VAL A 255 -8.63 15.51 -15.48
C VAL A 255 -10.09 15.26 -15.21
N GLY A 256 -10.70 16.02 -14.29
CA GLY A 256 -12.12 15.87 -13.97
C GLY A 256 -12.89 15.77 -15.27
N ALA A 257 -13.48 14.63 -15.53
CA ALA A 257 -14.43 14.53 -16.61
C ALA A 257 -15.62 15.35 -16.11
N GLU A 258 -15.84 16.49 -16.73
CA GLU A 258 -17.19 16.94 -16.90
C GLU A 258 -17.91 15.77 -17.58
N ASP A 259 -18.96 15.28 -16.94
CA ASP A 259 -19.82 14.19 -17.41
C ASP A 259 -20.39 14.46 -18.79
#